data_335c88abf790ac89f61266e189ad87ef
#
_entry.id   335c88abf790ac89f61266e189ad87ef
#
_cell.length_a   1.000
_cell.length_b   1.000
_cell.length_c   1.000
_cell.angle_alpha   90.00
_cell.angle_beta   90.00
_cell.angle_gamma   90.00
#
_symmetry.space_group_name_H-M   'P 1'
#
loop_
_entity.id
_entity.type
_entity.pdbx_description
1 polymer ?
#
loop_
_entity_poly.entity_id
_entity_poly.type
_entity_poly.pdbx_seq_one_letter_code
_entity_poly.pdbx_strand_id
1 'polypeptide(L)'
;MSIATDTQILQGFLGGLLIGSAALLLLLGKGYIAGISGIVGRAVTSPRNGGWRWLFIAGLLCGSAIYFLINGSLNAQLPTLDVTLLLAAALVGVGTRLGSGCTSGHGVCGIGRRSPRSLIATAVFMVVAIITVAVVGR
;
A
#
# COMPACT_ATOMS: atom_id res chain seq x y z
N MET A 1 26.40 5.52 0.17
CA MET A 1 25.07 6.13 -0.01
C MET A 1 25.01 6.62 -1.45
N SER A 2 24.52 5.79 -2.41
CA SER A 2 24.41 6.21 -3.81
C SER A 2 23.25 7.18 -3.93
N ILE A 3 23.54 8.37 -4.39
CA ILE A 3 22.55 9.39 -4.76
C ILE A 3 21.62 8.74 -5.78
N ALA A 4 20.32 8.79 -5.51
CA ALA A 4 19.32 8.28 -6.43
C ALA A 4 19.57 8.89 -7.81
N THR A 5 19.76 8.03 -8.82
CA THR A 5 20.01 8.48 -10.20
C THR A 5 18.79 9.27 -10.67
N ASP A 6 18.94 10.28 -11.50
CA ASP A 6 17.85 11.13 -12.02
C ASP A 6 16.67 10.31 -12.56
N THR A 7 16.96 9.15 -13.14
CA THR A 7 15.95 8.19 -13.60
C THR A 7 15.10 7.60 -12.47
N GLN A 8 15.66 7.34 -11.29
CA GLN A 8 14.91 6.82 -10.14
C GLN A 8 14.00 7.89 -9.54
N ILE A 9 14.44 9.15 -9.52
CA ILE A 9 13.63 10.28 -9.06
C ILE A 9 12.44 10.47 -9.99
N LEU A 10 12.67 10.45 -11.31
CA LEU A 10 11.61 10.58 -12.31
C LEU A 10 10.59 9.43 -12.23
N GLN A 11 11.06 8.18 -12.09
CA GLN A 11 10.19 7.02 -11.93
C GLN A 11 9.35 7.10 -10.64
N GLY A 12 9.97 7.54 -9.52
CA GLY A 12 9.25 7.76 -8.27
C GLY A 12 8.18 8.84 -8.39
N PHE A 13 8.48 9.94 -9.07
CA PHE A 13 7.55 11.03 -9.32
C PHE A 13 6.37 10.59 -10.20
N LEU A 14 6.64 9.92 -11.30
CA LEU A 14 5.60 9.39 -12.20
C LEU A 14 4.73 8.35 -11.51
N GLY A 15 5.34 7.44 -10.73
CA GLY A 15 4.61 6.46 -9.91
C GLY A 15 3.72 7.11 -8.88
N GLY A 16 4.21 8.14 -8.19
CA GLY A 16 3.44 8.93 -7.23
C GLY A 16 2.25 9.67 -7.88
N LEU A 17 2.44 10.26 -9.07
CA LEU A 17 1.36 10.87 -9.84
C LEU A 17 0.28 9.86 -10.23
N LEU A 18 0.66 8.67 -10.70
CA LEU A 18 -0.28 7.61 -11.07
C LEU A 18 -1.08 7.13 -9.86
N ILE A 19 -0.43 6.89 -8.72
CA ILE A 19 -1.10 6.47 -7.48
C ILE A 19 -2.05 7.58 -6.99
N GLY A 20 -1.59 8.83 -6.99
CA GLY A 20 -2.38 9.97 -6.55
C GLY A 20 -3.61 10.21 -7.43
N SER A 21 -3.44 10.14 -8.76
CA SER A 21 -4.55 10.31 -9.70
C SER A 21 -5.57 9.17 -9.58
N ALA A 22 -5.13 7.92 -9.44
CA ALA A 22 -6.01 6.77 -9.23
C ALA A 22 -6.81 6.89 -7.92
N ALA A 23 -6.15 7.33 -6.83
CA ALA A 23 -6.80 7.57 -5.55
C ALA A 23 -7.84 8.71 -5.64
N LEU A 24 -7.53 9.78 -6.37
CA LEU A 24 -8.42 10.91 -6.61
C LEU A 24 -9.64 10.50 -7.45
N LEU A 25 -9.44 9.75 -8.53
CA LEU A 25 -10.52 9.22 -9.36
C LEU A 25 -11.46 8.31 -8.57
N LEU A 26 -10.93 7.46 -7.69
CA LEU A 26 -11.75 6.61 -6.83
C LEU A 26 -12.55 7.45 -5.82
N LEU A 27 -11.94 8.48 -5.25
CA LEU A 27 -12.59 9.37 -4.29
C LEU A 27 -13.71 10.19 -4.95
N LEU A 28 -13.44 10.80 -6.11
CA LEU A 28 -14.41 11.63 -6.83
C LEU A 28 -15.51 10.80 -7.49
N GLY A 29 -15.16 9.64 -8.06
CA GLY A 29 -16.12 8.81 -8.80
C GLY A 29 -16.99 7.93 -7.91
N LYS A 30 -16.49 7.44 -6.79
CA LYS A 30 -17.20 6.50 -5.89
C LYS A 30 -17.34 7.00 -4.45
N GLY A 31 -16.68 8.09 -4.08
CA GLY A 31 -16.67 8.61 -2.71
C GLY A 31 -15.91 7.71 -1.71
N TYR A 32 -15.15 6.73 -2.19
CA TYR A 32 -14.40 5.81 -1.34
C TYR A 32 -12.92 6.20 -1.25
N ILE A 33 -12.36 6.04 -0.05
CA ILE A 33 -10.94 6.19 0.19
C ILE A 33 -10.20 4.97 -0.36
N ALA A 34 -9.16 5.17 -1.16
CA ALA A 34 -8.32 4.12 -1.73
C ALA A 34 -7.43 3.47 -0.67
N GLY A 35 -8.02 2.73 0.26
CA GLY A 35 -7.31 1.95 1.27
C GLY A 35 -7.38 0.47 0.94
N ILE A 36 -6.26 -0.16 0.57
CA ILE A 36 -6.21 -1.55 0.11
C ILE A 36 -6.82 -2.50 1.14
N SER A 37 -6.47 -2.38 2.42
CA SER A 37 -7.02 -3.25 3.48
C SER A 37 -8.55 -3.14 3.60
N GLY A 38 -9.10 -1.95 3.45
CA GLY A 38 -10.54 -1.71 3.49
C GLY A 38 -11.26 -2.26 2.26
N ILE A 39 -10.66 -2.12 1.07
CA ILE A 39 -11.22 -2.65 -0.18
C ILE A 39 -11.21 -4.17 -0.16
N VAL A 40 -10.06 -4.80 0.15
CA VAL A 40 -9.92 -6.25 0.23
C VAL A 40 -10.81 -6.83 1.33
N GLY A 41 -10.80 -6.25 2.52
CA GLY A 41 -11.64 -6.72 3.63
C GLY A 41 -13.12 -6.73 3.27
N ARG A 42 -13.62 -5.66 2.63
CA ARG A 42 -15.02 -5.60 2.20
C ARG A 42 -15.33 -6.45 0.96
N ALA A 43 -14.34 -6.70 0.09
CA ALA A 43 -14.52 -7.61 -1.04
C ALA A 43 -14.78 -9.04 -0.56
N VAL A 44 -14.07 -9.47 0.49
CA VAL A 44 -14.22 -10.81 1.09
C VAL A 44 -15.50 -10.92 1.94
N THR A 45 -15.80 -9.91 2.77
CA THR A 45 -16.96 -9.98 3.69
C THR A 45 -18.29 -9.70 3.02
N SER A 46 -18.33 -8.95 1.91
CA SER A 46 -19.56 -8.59 1.20
C SER A 46 -19.37 -8.65 -0.32
N PRO A 47 -19.26 -9.88 -0.89
CA PRO A 47 -18.95 -10.06 -2.31
C PRO A 47 -20.06 -9.60 -3.26
N ARG A 48 -21.33 -9.68 -2.82
CA ARG A 48 -22.51 -9.42 -3.68
C ARG A 48 -22.67 -7.98 -4.15
N ASN A 49 -22.20 -6.98 -3.39
CA ASN A 49 -22.41 -5.56 -3.67
C ASN A 49 -21.12 -4.81 -4.06
N GLY A 50 -20.13 -5.50 -4.56
CA GLY A 50 -18.81 -4.90 -4.72
C GLY A 50 -17.98 -5.30 -5.93
N GLY A 51 -18.59 -5.53 -7.09
CA GLY A 51 -17.86 -5.91 -8.31
C GLY A 51 -16.70 -4.95 -8.63
N TRP A 52 -16.83 -3.65 -8.36
CA TRP A 52 -15.77 -2.67 -8.54
C TRP A 52 -14.54 -2.92 -7.65
N ARG A 53 -14.73 -3.57 -6.47
CA ARG A 53 -13.60 -3.90 -5.57
C ARG A 53 -12.73 -5.00 -6.17
N TRP A 54 -13.37 -6.00 -6.79
CA TRP A 54 -12.66 -7.05 -7.50
C TRP A 54 -11.93 -6.51 -8.74
N LEU A 55 -12.56 -5.58 -9.47
CA LEU A 55 -11.92 -4.87 -10.57
C LEU A 55 -10.70 -4.05 -10.11
N PHE A 56 -10.80 -3.41 -8.95
CA PHE A 56 -9.67 -2.69 -8.35
C PHE A 56 -8.51 -3.62 -8.00
N ILE A 57 -8.81 -4.77 -7.36
CA ILE A 57 -7.80 -5.77 -7.00
C ILE A 57 -7.18 -6.37 -8.28
N ALA A 58 -8.00 -6.72 -9.26
CA ALA A 58 -7.52 -7.22 -10.54
C ALA A 58 -6.64 -6.19 -11.25
N GLY A 59 -7.03 -4.92 -11.28
CA GLY A 59 -6.22 -3.83 -11.84
C GLY A 59 -4.87 -3.68 -11.15
N LEU A 60 -4.81 -3.84 -9.83
CA LEU A 60 -3.56 -3.79 -9.07
C LEU A 60 -2.63 -4.95 -9.46
N LEU A 61 -3.17 -6.17 -9.57
CA LEU A 61 -2.42 -7.35 -9.98
C LEU A 61 -1.97 -7.27 -11.44
N CYS A 62 -2.86 -6.86 -12.34
CA CYS A 62 -2.53 -6.68 -13.76
C CYS A 62 -1.47 -5.59 -13.96
N GLY A 63 -1.58 -4.46 -13.26
CA GLY A 63 -0.61 -3.37 -13.35
C GLY A 63 0.78 -3.81 -12.91
N SER A 64 0.89 -4.56 -11.81
CA SER A 64 2.18 -5.11 -11.36
C SER A 64 2.73 -6.15 -12.32
N ALA A 65 1.88 -7.03 -12.89
CA ALA A 65 2.29 -8.01 -13.87
C ALA A 65 2.78 -7.37 -15.19
N ILE A 66 2.08 -6.36 -15.69
CA ILE A 66 2.48 -5.60 -16.89
C ILE A 66 3.83 -4.91 -16.66
N TYR A 67 4.00 -4.26 -15.51
CA TYR A 67 5.28 -3.64 -15.18
C TYR A 67 6.43 -4.65 -15.14
N PHE A 68 6.18 -5.83 -14.57
CA PHE A 68 7.15 -6.93 -14.56
C PHE A 68 7.51 -7.42 -15.97
N LEU A 69 6.52 -7.58 -16.85
CA LEU A 69 6.74 -8.02 -18.22
C LEU A 69 7.54 -7.01 -19.07
N ILE A 70 7.33 -5.71 -18.83
CA ILE A 70 8.02 -4.65 -19.58
C ILE A 70 9.47 -4.49 -19.09
N ASN A 71 9.72 -4.53 -17.78
CA ASN A 71 11.03 -4.25 -17.21
C ASN A 71 11.92 -5.50 -17.00
N GLY A 72 11.39 -6.69 -17.24
CA GLY A 72 12.17 -7.93 -17.45
C GLY A 72 12.91 -8.52 -16.25
N SER A 73 12.99 -7.84 -15.12
CA SER A 73 13.62 -8.41 -13.92
C SER A 73 13.20 -7.69 -12.65
N LEU A 74 12.44 -8.38 -11.83
CA LEU A 74 12.50 -8.11 -10.40
C LEU A 74 13.76 -8.81 -9.87
N ASN A 75 14.82 -8.06 -9.63
CA ASN A 75 15.84 -8.46 -8.66
C ASN A 75 15.26 -8.39 -7.23
N ALA A 76 13.96 -8.61 -7.11
CA ALA A 76 13.30 -8.74 -5.83
C ALA A 76 13.65 -10.14 -5.30
N GLN A 77 14.52 -10.18 -4.33
CA GLN A 77 14.68 -11.39 -3.50
C GLN A 77 13.33 -11.62 -2.83
N LEU A 78 12.57 -12.57 -3.40
CA LEU A 78 11.29 -12.95 -2.77
C LEU A 78 11.63 -13.55 -1.40
N PRO A 79 11.04 -13.05 -0.33
CA PRO A 79 11.26 -13.62 0.99
C PRO A 79 10.79 -15.08 0.97
N THR A 80 11.60 -15.96 1.53
CA THR A 80 11.22 -17.37 1.73
C THR A 80 9.98 -17.41 2.63
N LEU A 81 9.05 -18.31 2.29
CA LEU A 81 7.87 -18.55 3.12
C LEU A 81 8.33 -19.20 4.43
N ASP A 82 8.61 -18.39 5.42
CA ASP A 82 9.01 -18.81 6.76
C ASP A 82 7.92 -18.43 7.78
N VAL A 83 7.94 -19.12 8.92
CA VAL A 83 7.02 -18.85 10.04
C VAL A 83 7.06 -17.38 10.46
N THR A 84 8.24 -16.76 10.42
CA THR A 84 8.43 -15.34 10.72
C THR A 84 7.62 -14.45 9.77
N LEU A 85 7.61 -14.75 8.47
CA LEU A 85 6.83 -14.02 7.48
C LEU A 85 5.32 -14.14 7.73
N LEU A 86 4.86 -15.37 8.07
CA LEU A 86 3.45 -15.61 8.39
C LEU A 86 3.01 -14.85 9.64
N LEU A 87 3.82 -14.84 10.69
CA LEU A 87 3.56 -14.09 11.92
C LEU A 87 3.55 -12.58 11.65
N ALA A 88 4.51 -12.07 10.88
CA ALA A 88 4.56 -10.66 10.50
C ALA A 88 3.31 -10.26 9.69
N ALA A 89 2.89 -11.08 8.72
CA ALA A 89 1.69 -10.84 7.94
C ALA A 89 0.42 -10.82 8.80
N ALA A 90 0.31 -11.75 9.76
CA ALA A 90 -0.80 -11.80 10.70
C ALA A 90 -0.84 -10.56 11.60
N LEU A 91 0.30 -10.13 12.15
CA LEU A 91 0.41 -8.91 12.98
C LEU A 91 0.02 -7.66 12.18
N VAL A 92 0.50 -7.53 10.93
CA VAL A 92 0.11 -6.41 10.05
C VAL A 92 -1.38 -6.45 9.75
N GLY A 93 -1.95 -7.64 9.48
CA GLY A 93 -3.38 -7.80 9.25
C GLY A 93 -4.24 -7.35 10.44
N VAL A 94 -3.87 -7.77 11.64
CA VAL A 94 -4.54 -7.34 12.88
C VAL A 94 -4.34 -5.84 13.10
N GLY A 95 -3.11 -5.33 12.95
CA GLY A 95 -2.79 -3.91 13.11
C GLY A 95 -3.60 -3.00 12.19
N THR A 96 -3.75 -3.37 10.92
CA THR A 96 -4.55 -2.60 9.95
C THR A 96 -6.06 -2.61 10.29
N ARG A 97 -6.55 -3.66 10.90
CA ARG A 97 -7.95 -3.71 11.39
C ARG A 97 -8.16 -2.83 12.61
N LEU A 98 -7.27 -2.90 13.60
CA LEU A 98 -7.32 -2.06 14.80
C LEU A 98 -7.12 -0.58 14.47
N GLY A 99 -6.17 -0.26 13.58
CA GLY A 99 -5.87 1.09 13.13
C GLY A 99 -6.94 1.70 12.22
N SER A 100 -7.96 0.91 11.81
CA SER A 100 -9.02 1.34 10.87
C SER A 100 -8.50 1.74 9.49
N GLY A 101 -7.35 1.22 9.08
CA GLY A 101 -6.75 1.48 7.77
C GLY A 101 -5.32 0.96 7.65
N CYS A 102 -4.87 0.80 6.42
CA CYS A 102 -3.49 0.44 6.12
C CYS A 102 -2.66 1.70 5.84
N THR A 103 -1.34 1.50 5.67
CA THR A 103 -0.40 2.58 5.35
C THR A 103 -0.79 3.38 4.11
N SER A 104 -1.32 2.74 3.05
CA SER A 104 -1.79 3.43 1.85
C SER A 104 -3.03 4.30 2.10
N GLY A 105 -3.97 3.84 2.94
CA GLY A 105 -5.15 4.61 3.30
C GLY A 105 -4.82 5.85 4.13
N HIS A 106 -3.96 5.70 5.14
CA HIS A 106 -3.52 6.82 5.99
C HIS A 106 -2.46 7.68 5.30
N GLY A 107 -1.43 7.08 4.70
CA GLY A 107 -0.30 7.80 4.12
C GLY A 107 -0.63 8.54 2.83
N VAL A 108 -1.42 7.96 1.93
CA VAL A 108 -1.76 8.60 0.66
C VAL A 108 -3.04 9.44 0.80
N CYS A 109 -4.16 8.78 1.09
CA CYS A 109 -5.45 9.46 1.10
C CYS A 109 -5.68 10.29 2.37
N GLY A 110 -5.20 9.82 3.51
CA GLY A 110 -5.40 10.49 4.79
C GLY A 110 -4.58 11.77 4.92
N ILE A 111 -3.31 11.73 4.52
CA ILE A 111 -2.43 12.91 4.48
C ILE A 111 -2.93 13.90 3.42
N GLY A 112 -3.28 13.42 2.23
CA GLY A 112 -3.84 14.28 1.16
C GLY A 112 -5.08 15.06 1.58
N ARG A 113 -5.88 14.49 2.50
CA ARG A 113 -7.06 15.15 3.11
C ARG A 113 -6.74 15.93 4.38
N ARG A 114 -5.47 16.06 4.76
CA ARG A 114 -5.01 16.73 6.00
C ARG A 114 -5.72 16.22 7.27
N SER A 115 -6.02 14.92 7.32
CA SER A 115 -6.67 14.32 8.49
C SER A 115 -5.68 14.17 9.65
N PRO A 116 -5.89 14.82 10.81
CA PRO A 116 -4.96 14.74 11.95
C PRO A 116 -4.81 13.30 12.46
N ARG A 117 -5.89 12.52 12.45
CA ARG A 117 -5.84 11.09 12.78
C ARG A 117 -4.89 10.30 11.88
N SER A 118 -4.90 10.59 10.58
CA SER A 118 -4.04 9.91 9.60
C SER A 118 -2.59 10.34 9.72
N LEU A 119 -2.34 11.61 10.04
CA LEU A 119 -0.99 12.11 10.32
C LEU A 119 -0.37 11.38 11.52
N ILE A 120 -1.12 11.28 12.61
CA ILE A 120 -0.67 10.55 13.82
C ILE A 120 -0.44 9.07 13.50
N ALA A 121 -1.39 8.42 12.82
CA ALA A 121 -1.24 7.01 12.43
C ALA A 121 0.00 6.78 11.55
N THR A 122 0.24 7.67 10.59
CA THR A 122 1.42 7.61 9.71
C THR A 122 2.71 7.79 10.50
N ALA A 123 2.76 8.76 11.42
CA ALA A 123 3.93 8.97 12.27
C ALA A 123 4.21 7.74 13.15
N VAL A 124 3.17 7.16 13.77
CA VAL A 124 3.32 5.99 14.63
C VAL A 124 3.88 4.79 13.86
N PHE A 125 3.30 4.46 12.71
CA PHE A 125 3.81 3.29 11.98
C PHE A 125 5.20 3.52 11.38
N MET A 126 5.58 4.75 11.01
CA MET A 126 6.93 5.08 10.56
C MET A 126 7.94 4.91 11.69
N VAL A 127 7.65 5.43 12.87
CA VAL A 127 8.51 5.28 14.05
C VAL A 127 8.67 3.80 14.44
N VAL A 128 7.56 3.06 14.49
CA VAL A 128 7.59 1.62 14.82
C VAL A 128 8.39 0.85 13.75
N ALA A 129 8.21 1.15 12.47
CA ALA A 129 8.98 0.50 11.40
C ALA A 129 10.49 0.77 11.55
N ILE A 130 10.90 2.02 11.82
CA ILE A 130 12.30 2.38 12.04
C ILE A 130 12.88 1.61 13.23
N ILE A 131 12.15 1.58 14.37
CA ILE A 131 12.58 0.84 15.57
C ILE A 131 12.70 -0.65 15.26
N THR A 132 11.71 -1.24 14.58
CA THR A 132 11.72 -2.66 14.22
C THR A 132 12.94 -3.00 13.35
N VAL A 133 13.22 -2.20 12.33
CA VAL A 133 14.39 -2.40 11.47
C VAL A 133 15.69 -2.23 12.25
N ALA A 134 15.76 -1.26 13.15
CA ALA A 134 16.95 -1.04 13.97
C ALA A 134 17.23 -2.21 14.94
N VAL A 135 16.18 -2.88 15.45
CA VAL A 135 16.30 -4.00 16.40
C VAL A 135 16.49 -5.34 15.71
N VAL A 136 15.73 -5.60 14.63
CA VAL A 136 15.68 -6.91 13.95
C VAL A 136 16.58 -6.97 12.72
N GLY A 137 16.84 -5.83 12.09
CA GLY A 137 17.58 -5.72 10.82
C GLY A 137 19.11 -5.79 10.93
N ARG A 138 19.63 -6.50 11.93
CA ARG A 138 21.07 -6.80 12.07
C ARG A 138 21.44 -8.09 11.39
#